data_6b3aa571b8114d4a3ef962bc8dfc0071
#
_entry.id   6b3aa571b8114d4a3ef962bc8dfc0071
#
_cell.length_a   1.000
_cell.length_b   1.000
_cell.length_c   1.000
_cell.angle_alpha   90.00
_cell.angle_beta   90.00
_cell.angle_gamma   90.00
#
_symmetry.space_group_name_H-M   'P 1'
#
loop_
_entity.id
_entity.type
_entity.pdbx_description
1 polymer ?
#
loop_
_entity_poly.entity_id
_entity_poly.type
_entity_poly.pdbx_seq_one_letter_code
_entity_poly.pdbx_strand_id
1 'polypeptide(L)'
;MKKTIFAFIAILAAAVIFCGGCEKKSTGLTIQPGVLMIGMEIGYPPMEYFDEDSKTPIGFDVEMGKAIAEKMGLKAEFVDTAWDGIFPGVDTGKYDCIMSSVTINPQRQAAHNFSKPYVSNTLAMVLLKGSTVAARSPEECVGLDVAYQLETTSDDYMRKLEEEGLVLNHRRYEKVMYCFDELKLGRVDVIVTDLLVAYDYVAPADSPFEIVWTSPEDEKFGICMKKGNDALTEAINVALDALFEDGTMHAISDKIFGMDLVSAARQ
;
A
#
# COMPACT_ATOMS: atom_id res chain seq x y z
N MET A 1 69.84 4.36 -62.71
CA MET A 1 68.54 4.88 -62.93
C MET A 1 67.52 4.02 -62.15
N LYS A 2 67.26 4.35 -60.90
CA LYS A 2 66.18 3.73 -60.09
C LYS A 2 65.60 4.84 -59.27
N LYS A 3 64.32 5.13 -59.51
CA LYS A 3 63.53 6.12 -58.76
C LYS A 3 62.99 5.47 -57.48
N THR A 4 63.38 5.99 -56.33
CA THR A 4 62.87 5.59 -55.03
C THR A 4 61.72 6.52 -54.66
N ILE A 5 60.56 6.00 -54.56
CA ILE A 5 59.32 6.69 -54.10
C ILE A 5 59.24 6.50 -52.59
N PHE A 6 59.32 7.61 -51.83
CA PHE A 6 59.03 7.68 -50.40
C PHE A 6 57.51 7.80 -50.17
N ALA A 7 56.92 6.79 -49.61
CA ALA A 7 55.52 6.84 -49.16
C ALA A 7 55.49 7.38 -47.73
N PHE A 8 54.85 8.54 -47.54
CA PHE A 8 54.49 9.08 -46.21
C PHE A 8 53.26 8.36 -45.72
N ILE A 9 53.37 7.58 -44.64
CA ILE A 9 52.24 7.04 -43.90
C ILE A 9 51.86 8.03 -42.81
N ALA A 10 50.76 8.72 -43.02
CA ALA A 10 50.12 9.56 -41.98
C ALA A 10 49.34 8.64 -41.03
N ILE A 11 49.80 8.52 -39.78
CA ILE A 11 49.10 7.83 -38.70
C ILE A 11 48.09 8.81 -38.16
N LEU A 12 46.79 8.60 -38.47
CA LEU A 12 45.64 9.29 -37.87
C LEU A 12 45.31 8.59 -36.55
N ALA A 13 45.71 9.18 -35.43
CA ALA A 13 45.32 8.74 -34.10
C ALA A 13 43.86 9.16 -33.86
N ALA A 14 42.93 8.22 -34.02
CA ALA A 14 41.54 8.41 -33.61
C ALA A 14 41.47 8.27 -32.09
N ALA A 15 41.30 9.39 -31.40
CA ALA A 15 40.94 9.40 -29.99
C ALA A 15 39.50 8.91 -29.83
N VAL A 16 39.33 7.65 -29.48
CA VAL A 16 38.04 7.11 -29.05
C VAL A 16 37.74 7.63 -27.64
N ILE A 17 36.91 8.66 -27.58
CA ILE A 17 36.33 9.13 -26.31
C ILE A 17 35.36 8.04 -25.87
N PHE A 18 35.79 7.20 -24.93
CA PHE A 18 34.95 6.32 -24.20
C PHE A 18 34.08 7.18 -23.28
N CYS A 19 32.88 7.60 -23.75
CA CYS A 19 31.80 8.01 -22.88
C CYS A 19 31.38 6.74 -22.11
N GLY A 20 32.00 6.56 -20.95
CA GLY A 20 31.53 5.59 -19.97
C GLY A 20 30.12 5.99 -19.55
N GLY A 21 29.11 5.53 -20.27
CA GLY A 21 27.77 5.47 -19.79
C GLY A 21 27.80 4.68 -18.49
N CYS A 22 27.46 5.33 -17.38
CA CYS A 22 27.20 4.65 -16.13
C CYS A 22 25.96 3.79 -16.38
N GLU A 23 26.14 2.58 -16.94
CA GLU A 23 25.11 1.54 -16.84
C GLU A 23 24.92 1.27 -15.35
N LYS A 24 23.81 1.80 -14.80
CA LYS A 24 23.33 1.34 -13.49
C LYS A 24 23.22 -0.18 -13.59
N LYS A 25 24.15 -0.90 -12.97
CA LYS A 25 24.06 -2.36 -12.83
C LYS A 25 22.67 -2.66 -12.26
N SER A 26 21.82 -3.32 -13.04
CA SER A 26 20.64 -3.98 -12.54
C SER A 26 21.08 -4.83 -11.35
N THR A 27 20.56 -4.53 -10.18
CA THR A 27 20.92 -5.26 -8.95
C THR A 27 20.33 -6.67 -8.93
N GLY A 28 19.52 -7.04 -9.91
CA GLY A 28 18.78 -8.31 -9.91
C GLY A 28 17.69 -8.39 -8.84
N LEU A 29 17.43 -7.28 -8.13
CA LEU A 29 16.44 -7.22 -7.03
C LEU A 29 15.01 -7.11 -7.53
N THR A 30 14.81 -6.55 -8.73
CA THR A 30 13.49 -6.24 -9.30
C THR A 30 13.27 -6.97 -10.62
N ILE A 31 12.02 -7.25 -10.94
CA ILE A 31 11.59 -7.92 -12.18
C ILE A 31 12.04 -7.12 -13.40
N GLN A 32 11.83 -5.81 -13.36
CA GLN A 32 12.25 -4.89 -14.42
C GLN A 32 13.47 -4.08 -13.96
N PRO A 33 14.61 -4.12 -14.68
CA PRO A 33 15.79 -3.33 -14.30
C PRO A 33 15.51 -1.83 -14.17
N GLY A 34 15.89 -1.26 -13.01
CA GLY A 34 15.72 0.16 -12.74
C GLY A 34 14.32 0.60 -12.31
N VAL A 35 13.37 -0.34 -12.17
CA VAL A 35 11.99 -0.08 -11.76
C VAL A 35 11.65 -0.93 -10.54
N LEU A 36 10.95 -0.35 -9.57
CA LEU A 36 10.24 -1.05 -8.52
C LEU A 36 8.76 -1.08 -8.91
N MET A 37 8.27 -2.26 -9.30
CA MET A 37 6.87 -2.46 -9.63
C MET A 37 6.09 -2.75 -8.35
N ILE A 38 5.10 -1.93 -8.04
CA ILE A 38 4.32 -1.97 -6.80
C ILE A 38 2.87 -2.29 -7.14
N GLY A 39 2.38 -3.44 -6.68
CA GLY A 39 0.98 -3.80 -6.75
C GLY A 39 0.18 -3.09 -5.67
N MET A 40 -0.97 -2.52 -6.03
CA MET A 40 -1.91 -1.90 -5.10
C MET A 40 -3.34 -1.95 -5.62
N GLU A 41 -4.31 -1.97 -4.72
CA GLU A 41 -5.71 -1.78 -5.07
C GLU A 41 -6.04 -0.29 -5.02
N ILE A 42 -6.07 0.36 -6.20
CA ILE A 42 -6.32 1.80 -6.28
C ILE A 42 -7.81 2.08 -6.12
N GLY A 43 -8.17 2.66 -4.97
CA GLY A 43 -9.55 2.90 -4.55
C GLY A 43 -9.75 2.85 -3.04
N TYR A 44 -8.64 3.04 -2.27
CA TYR A 44 -8.58 2.95 -0.81
C TYR A 44 -8.07 4.26 -0.18
N PRO A 45 -8.83 5.38 -0.30
CA PRO A 45 -8.39 6.67 0.22
C PRO A 45 -8.25 6.65 1.76
N PRO A 46 -7.30 7.40 2.34
CA PRO A 46 -6.34 8.29 1.69
C PRO A 46 -5.01 7.58 1.34
N MET A 47 -4.98 6.24 1.36
CA MET A 47 -3.76 5.45 1.17
C MET A 47 -3.35 5.37 -0.31
N GLU A 48 -4.25 4.90 -1.19
CA GLU A 48 -4.04 4.82 -2.63
C GLU A 48 -5.37 5.00 -3.39
N TYR A 49 -5.45 6.04 -4.21
CA TYR A 49 -6.64 6.34 -5.00
C TYR A 49 -6.27 7.16 -6.23
N PHE A 50 -7.19 7.28 -7.18
CA PHE A 50 -6.98 8.11 -8.35
C PHE A 50 -7.39 9.55 -8.08
N ASP A 51 -6.57 10.50 -8.51
CA ASP A 51 -6.97 11.90 -8.65
C ASP A 51 -8.13 12.01 -9.64
N GLU A 52 -9.14 12.80 -9.32
CA GLU A 52 -10.37 12.93 -10.13
C GLU A 52 -10.08 13.32 -11.58
N ASP A 53 -9.06 14.13 -11.84
CA ASP A 53 -8.77 14.70 -13.15
C ASP A 53 -7.70 13.93 -13.94
N SER A 54 -6.83 13.15 -13.29
CA SER A 54 -5.59 12.66 -13.93
C SER A 54 -5.51 11.17 -14.14
N LYS A 55 -6.31 10.36 -13.47
CA LYS A 55 -6.11 8.91 -13.34
C LYS A 55 -4.71 8.53 -12.85
N THR A 56 -4.01 9.47 -12.23
CA THR A 56 -2.71 9.26 -11.62
C THR A 56 -2.92 8.79 -10.19
N PRO A 57 -2.27 7.71 -9.76
CA PRO A 57 -2.34 7.27 -8.39
C PRO A 57 -1.76 8.32 -7.44
N ILE A 58 -2.49 8.62 -6.37
CA ILE A 58 -2.09 9.51 -5.27
C ILE A 58 -2.44 8.85 -3.94
N GLY A 59 -1.94 9.39 -2.84
CA GLY A 59 -2.19 8.92 -1.50
C GLY A 59 -0.90 8.57 -0.76
N PHE A 60 -1.05 8.11 0.48
CA PHE A 60 0.06 7.85 1.38
C PHE A 60 0.99 6.75 0.84
N ASP A 61 0.43 5.60 0.46
CA ASP A 61 1.20 4.46 -0.06
C ASP A 61 1.88 4.79 -1.39
N VAL A 62 1.24 5.64 -2.21
CA VAL A 62 1.84 6.10 -3.48
C VAL A 62 3.05 7.01 -3.23
N GLU A 63 2.95 7.98 -2.32
CA GLU A 63 4.07 8.88 -1.98
C GLU A 63 5.21 8.12 -1.29
N MET A 64 4.89 7.21 -0.37
CA MET A 64 5.87 6.33 0.27
C MET A 64 6.55 5.40 -0.73
N GLY A 65 5.80 4.79 -1.65
CA GLY A 65 6.34 3.92 -2.70
C GLY A 65 7.32 4.66 -3.63
N LYS A 66 7.00 5.91 -4.00
CA LYS A 66 7.92 6.79 -4.75
C LYS A 66 9.19 7.07 -3.97
N ALA A 67 9.08 7.44 -2.69
CA ALA A 67 10.23 7.76 -1.84
C ALA A 67 11.13 6.54 -1.63
N ILE A 68 10.56 5.36 -1.39
CA ILE A 68 11.30 4.09 -1.26
C ILE A 68 12.05 3.78 -2.55
N ALA A 69 11.38 3.82 -3.70
CA ALA A 69 12.02 3.56 -4.99
C ALA A 69 13.17 4.53 -5.25
N GLU A 70 13.01 5.81 -4.96
CA GLU A 70 14.05 6.84 -5.09
C GLU A 70 15.26 6.54 -4.20
N LYS A 71 15.05 6.16 -2.92
CA LYS A 71 16.13 5.74 -2.00
C LYS A 71 16.88 4.53 -2.51
N MET A 72 16.19 3.60 -3.18
CA MET A 72 16.80 2.44 -3.81
C MET A 72 17.46 2.75 -5.17
N GLY A 73 17.38 3.99 -5.66
CA GLY A 73 17.86 4.39 -6.99
C GLY A 73 17.04 3.81 -8.14
N LEU A 74 15.77 3.50 -7.90
CA LEU A 74 14.79 2.95 -8.83
C LEU A 74 13.70 3.97 -9.14
N LYS A 75 12.89 3.68 -10.16
CA LYS A 75 11.65 4.39 -10.45
C LYS A 75 10.48 3.54 -9.94
N ALA A 76 9.52 4.16 -9.25
CA ALA A 76 8.28 3.46 -8.88
C ALA A 76 7.34 3.35 -10.08
N GLU A 77 6.75 2.18 -10.28
CA GLU A 77 5.60 1.95 -11.17
C GLU A 77 4.50 1.23 -10.39
N PHE A 78 3.28 1.77 -10.47
CA PHE A 78 2.13 1.27 -9.73
C PHE A 78 1.25 0.42 -10.64
N VAL A 79 0.88 -0.77 -10.15
CA VAL A 79 0.07 -1.74 -10.89
C VAL A 79 -1.26 -1.90 -10.15
N ASP A 80 -2.33 -1.31 -10.70
CA ASP A 80 -3.68 -1.48 -10.16
C ASP A 80 -4.11 -2.95 -10.28
N THR A 81 -4.54 -3.52 -9.18
CA THR A 81 -4.94 -4.93 -9.08
C THR A 81 -6.05 -5.05 -8.04
N ALA A 82 -7.12 -5.76 -8.37
CA ALA A 82 -8.16 -6.07 -7.39
C ALA A 82 -7.58 -6.81 -6.17
N TRP A 83 -8.14 -6.54 -4.99
CA TRP A 83 -7.61 -7.06 -3.71
C TRP A 83 -7.52 -8.59 -3.66
N ASP A 84 -8.53 -9.30 -4.18
CA ASP A 84 -8.54 -10.77 -4.26
C ASP A 84 -7.41 -11.36 -5.13
N GLY A 85 -6.87 -10.56 -6.07
CA GLY A 85 -5.75 -10.92 -6.94
C GLY A 85 -4.39 -10.40 -6.46
N ILE A 86 -4.32 -9.66 -5.34
CA ILE A 86 -3.10 -8.92 -4.99
C ILE A 86 -1.97 -9.83 -4.51
N PHE A 87 -2.24 -10.81 -3.67
CA PHE A 87 -1.24 -11.79 -3.21
C PHE A 87 -0.83 -12.77 -4.33
N PRO A 88 -1.75 -13.39 -5.08
CA PRO A 88 -1.40 -14.14 -6.29
C PRO A 88 -0.54 -13.35 -7.28
N GLY A 89 -0.74 -12.05 -7.39
CA GLY A 89 0.05 -11.18 -8.27
C GLY A 89 1.54 -11.13 -7.89
N VAL A 90 1.85 -10.94 -6.60
CA VAL A 90 3.26 -10.94 -6.14
C VAL A 90 3.88 -12.33 -6.24
N ASP A 91 3.12 -13.38 -5.98
CA ASP A 91 3.62 -14.76 -6.05
C ASP A 91 3.98 -15.16 -7.48
N THR A 92 3.22 -14.71 -8.46
CA THR A 92 3.48 -14.98 -9.89
C THR A 92 4.46 -14.01 -10.54
N GLY A 93 4.91 -12.96 -9.81
CA GLY A 93 5.85 -11.98 -10.31
C GLY A 93 5.20 -10.95 -11.26
N LYS A 94 3.93 -10.61 -11.06
CA LYS A 94 3.27 -9.51 -11.77
C LYS A 94 3.86 -8.16 -11.35
N TYR A 95 4.31 -8.05 -10.11
CA TYR A 95 5.02 -6.92 -9.51
C TYR A 95 6.00 -7.41 -8.44
N ASP A 96 6.94 -6.54 -8.05
CA ASP A 96 8.01 -6.86 -7.11
C ASP A 96 7.52 -6.97 -5.66
N CYS A 97 6.59 -6.10 -5.28
CA CYS A 97 6.03 -6.02 -3.95
C CYS A 97 4.59 -5.49 -4.00
N ILE A 98 3.87 -5.67 -2.89
CA ILE A 98 2.57 -5.07 -2.62
C ILE A 98 2.78 -3.96 -1.60
N MET A 99 2.26 -2.77 -1.89
CA MET A 99 2.10 -1.68 -0.95
C MET A 99 0.68 -1.13 -1.12
N SER A 100 -0.22 -1.57 -0.27
CA SER A 100 -1.67 -1.35 -0.35
C SER A 100 -2.30 -1.64 1.00
N SER A 101 -1.87 -0.91 2.03
CA SER A 101 -2.37 -1.02 3.41
C SER A 101 -2.37 -2.46 3.96
N VAL A 102 -1.35 -3.25 3.60
CA VAL A 102 -1.32 -4.67 3.96
C VAL A 102 -0.96 -4.86 5.42
N THR A 103 -1.93 -5.23 6.26
CA THR A 103 -1.70 -5.59 7.66
C THR A 103 -0.72 -6.75 7.78
N ILE A 104 0.31 -6.57 8.59
CA ILE A 104 1.25 -7.60 9.00
C ILE A 104 0.54 -8.50 10.02
N ASN A 105 0.20 -9.73 9.65
CA ASN A 105 -0.36 -10.71 10.57
C ASN A 105 0.33 -12.08 10.42
N PRO A 106 0.20 -12.99 11.39
CA PRO A 106 0.87 -14.29 11.36
C PRO A 106 0.54 -15.14 10.13
N GLN A 107 -0.71 -15.10 9.65
CA GLN A 107 -1.13 -15.86 8.47
C GLN A 107 -0.42 -15.38 7.22
N ARG A 108 -0.39 -14.06 6.98
CA ARG A 108 0.28 -13.45 5.84
C ARG A 108 1.81 -13.61 5.92
N GLN A 109 2.39 -13.47 7.12
CA GLN A 109 3.82 -13.69 7.34
C GLN A 109 4.27 -15.14 7.10
N ALA A 110 3.39 -16.11 7.33
CA ALA A 110 3.69 -17.51 7.00
C ALA A 110 3.86 -17.73 5.48
N ALA A 111 3.05 -17.02 4.67
CA ALA A 111 3.03 -17.16 3.21
C ALA A 111 3.99 -16.20 2.48
N HIS A 112 4.29 -15.03 3.05
CA HIS A 112 5.00 -13.94 2.37
C HIS A 112 6.10 -13.35 3.26
N ASN A 113 7.03 -12.62 2.65
CA ASN A 113 7.95 -11.73 3.37
C ASN A 113 7.29 -10.38 3.58
N PHE A 114 7.63 -9.73 4.69
CA PHE A 114 7.17 -8.38 5.01
C PHE A 114 8.35 -7.48 5.34
N SER A 115 8.23 -6.22 4.98
CA SER A 115 9.12 -5.17 5.48
C SER A 115 8.88 -4.91 6.97
N LYS A 116 9.74 -4.09 7.57
CA LYS A 116 9.41 -3.37 8.80
C LYS A 116 8.10 -2.59 8.59
N PRO A 117 7.29 -2.42 9.64
CA PRO A 117 6.07 -1.64 9.52
C PRO A 117 6.37 -0.17 9.19
N TYR A 118 5.49 0.45 8.40
CA TYR A 118 5.67 1.84 7.96
C TYR A 118 4.56 2.78 8.46
N VAL A 119 3.40 2.27 8.87
CA VAL A 119 2.30 3.04 9.46
C VAL A 119 1.50 2.14 10.42
N SER A 120 0.94 2.75 11.48
CA SER A 120 0.02 2.08 12.39
C SER A 120 -1.42 2.38 12.01
N ASN A 121 -2.28 1.38 12.20
CA ASN A 121 -3.72 1.42 11.97
C ASN A 121 -4.44 0.69 13.10
N THR A 122 -5.75 0.69 13.06
CA THR A 122 -6.66 -0.19 13.82
C THR A 122 -7.97 -0.30 13.05
N LEU A 123 -8.85 -1.23 13.40
CA LEU A 123 -10.18 -1.32 12.81
C LEU A 123 -11.13 -0.28 13.43
N ALA A 124 -12.09 0.17 12.66
CA ALA A 124 -13.14 1.08 13.06
C ALA A 124 -14.51 0.57 12.64
N MET A 125 -15.53 0.93 13.43
CA MET A 125 -16.94 0.72 13.10
C MET A 125 -17.59 2.05 12.79
N VAL A 126 -18.27 2.13 11.65
CA VAL A 126 -18.88 3.36 11.11
C VAL A 126 -20.40 3.18 10.97
N LEU A 127 -21.12 4.21 11.35
CA LEU A 127 -22.57 4.34 11.19
C LEU A 127 -22.91 5.60 10.40
N LEU A 128 -24.17 5.69 9.96
CA LEU A 128 -24.76 6.99 9.58
C LEU A 128 -25.01 7.84 10.82
N LYS A 129 -24.70 9.13 10.75
CA LYS A 129 -25.07 10.11 11.77
C LYS A 129 -26.59 10.12 11.97
N GLY A 130 -27.01 10.01 13.21
CA GLY A 130 -28.43 9.94 13.55
C GLY A 130 -29.10 8.60 13.28
N SER A 131 -28.33 7.55 12.98
CA SER A 131 -28.83 6.18 12.89
C SER A 131 -29.49 5.75 14.21
N THR A 132 -30.53 4.91 14.11
CA THR A 132 -31.17 4.27 15.26
C THR A 132 -30.46 2.99 15.71
N VAL A 133 -29.40 2.58 15.04
CA VAL A 133 -28.56 1.43 15.42
C VAL A 133 -27.93 1.71 16.78
N ALA A 134 -28.20 0.80 17.73
CA ALA A 134 -27.70 0.93 19.11
C ALA A 134 -26.29 0.36 19.31
N ALA A 135 -25.84 -0.53 18.41
CA ALA A 135 -24.52 -1.17 18.48
C ALA A 135 -23.40 -0.12 18.53
N ARG A 136 -22.43 -0.35 19.43
CA ARG A 136 -21.26 0.51 19.62
C ARG A 136 -19.96 -0.30 19.54
N SER A 137 -20.06 -1.57 19.20
CA SER A 137 -18.94 -2.44 18.84
C SER A 137 -19.42 -3.53 17.86
N PRO A 138 -18.50 -4.18 17.12
CA PRO A 138 -18.88 -5.27 16.21
C PRO A 138 -19.60 -6.44 16.91
N GLU A 139 -19.26 -6.72 18.18
CA GLU A 139 -19.88 -7.78 18.98
C GLU A 139 -21.37 -7.51 19.27
N GLU A 140 -21.80 -6.27 19.20
CA GLU A 140 -23.17 -5.85 19.42
C GLU A 140 -24.04 -5.86 18.15
N CYS A 141 -23.46 -6.20 16.99
CA CYS A 141 -24.12 -6.14 15.68
C CYS A 141 -25.08 -7.31 15.41
N VAL A 142 -25.70 -7.88 16.45
CA VAL A 142 -26.63 -9.02 16.31
C VAL A 142 -27.79 -8.70 15.37
N GLY A 143 -27.90 -9.48 14.28
CA GLY A 143 -28.98 -9.36 13.29
C GLY A 143 -28.86 -8.16 12.35
N LEU A 144 -27.79 -7.34 12.44
CA LEU A 144 -27.54 -6.20 11.56
C LEU A 144 -26.91 -6.63 10.25
N ASP A 145 -27.11 -5.83 9.20
CA ASP A 145 -26.40 -5.92 7.93
C ASP A 145 -25.06 -5.19 8.07
N VAL A 146 -23.95 -5.94 8.19
CA VAL A 146 -22.60 -5.42 8.38
C VAL A 146 -21.78 -5.52 7.12
N ALA A 147 -21.37 -4.36 6.58
CA ALA A 147 -20.56 -4.24 5.38
C ALA A 147 -19.08 -4.20 5.70
N TYR A 148 -18.28 -4.84 4.87
CA TYR A 148 -16.82 -4.78 4.89
C TYR A 148 -16.25 -5.29 3.57
N GLN A 149 -14.99 -4.95 3.31
CA GLN A 149 -14.31 -5.46 2.14
C GLN A 149 -13.87 -6.90 2.36
N LEU A 150 -14.11 -7.76 1.35
CA LEU A 150 -13.78 -9.18 1.41
C LEU A 150 -12.26 -9.40 1.51
N GLU A 151 -11.86 -10.50 2.20
CA GLU A 151 -10.45 -10.94 2.36
C GLU A 151 -9.54 -9.93 3.07
N THR A 152 -10.11 -8.94 3.77
CA THR A 152 -9.39 -8.01 4.64
C THR A 152 -9.38 -8.48 6.08
N THR A 153 -8.64 -7.78 6.95
CA THR A 153 -8.68 -8.03 8.41
C THR A 153 -10.04 -7.73 9.00
N SER A 154 -10.82 -6.82 8.40
CA SER A 154 -12.23 -6.59 8.78
C SER A 154 -13.10 -7.83 8.51
N ASP A 155 -12.92 -8.48 7.34
CA ASP A 155 -13.61 -9.74 7.02
C ASP A 155 -13.19 -10.86 7.99
N ASP A 156 -11.89 -10.99 8.27
CA ASP A 156 -11.38 -11.98 9.23
C ASP A 156 -11.95 -11.74 10.63
N TYR A 157 -12.01 -10.48 11.08
CA TYR A 157 -12.56 -10.11 12.38
C TYR A 157 -14.05 -10.48 12.49
N MET A 158 -14.85 -10.12 11.49
CA MET A 158 -16.28 -10.41 11.49
C MET A 158 -16.57 -11.91 11.37
N ARG A 159 -15.79 -12.66 10.59
CA ARG A 159 -15.91 -14.12 10.53
C ARG A 159 -15.54 -14.80 11.86
N LYS A 160 -14.54 -14.29 12.54
CA LYS A 160 -14.17 -14.79 13.88
C LYS A 160 -15.33 -14.61 14.87
N LEU A 161 -16.00 -13.45 14.87
CA LEU A 161 -17.17 -13.24 15.73
C LEU A 161 -18.33 -14.19 15.37
N GLU A 162 -18.54 -14.50 14.10
CA GLU A 162 -19.53 -15.50 13.67
C GLU A 162 -19.16 -16.90 14.18
N GLU A 163 -17.89 -17.30 14.11
CA GLU A 163 -17.40 -18.58 14.66
C GLU A 163 -17.59 -18.65 16.19
N GLU A 164 -17.51 -17.52 16.88
CA GLU A 164 -17.78 -17.38 18.32
C GLU A 164 -19.28 -17.33 18.67
N GLY A 165 -20.16 -17.37 17.65
CA GLY A 165 -21.60 -17.49 17.79
C GLY A 165 -22.40 -16.20 17.55
N LEU A 166 -21.78 -15.13 17.08
CA LEU A 166 -22.49 -13.91 16.69
C LEU A 166 -23.30 -14.15 15.42
N VAL A 167 -24.59 -13.83 15.45
CA VAL A 167 -25.48 -13.93 14.29
C VAL A 167 -25.66 -12.56 13.66
N LEU A 168 -25.11 -12.36 12.46
CA LEU A 168 -25.24 -11.12 11.69
C LEU A 168 -25.40 -11.42 10.19
N ASN A 169 -25.77 -10.41 9.42
CA ASN A 169 -25.87 -10.51 7.98
C ASN A 169 -24.59 -9.92 7.34
N HIS A 170 -23.71 -10.78 6.84
CA HIS A 170 -22.49 -10.35 6.17
C HIS A 170 -22.80 -9.73 4.80
N ARG A 171 -22.30 -8.50 4.58
CA ARG A 171 -22.35 -7.78 3.31
C ARG A 171 -20.93 -7.52 2.84
N ARG A 172 -20.40 -8.45 2.06
CA ARG A 172 -19.03 -8.45 1.55
C ARG A 172 -18.95 -7.76 0.20
N TYR A 173 -18.05 -6.80 0.08
CA TYR A 173 -17.85 -6.03 -1.14
C TYR A 173 -16.42 -6.15 -1.64
N GLU A 174 -16.24 -6.05 -2.95
CA GLU A 174 -14.91 -6.10 -3.58
C GLU A 174 -14.06 -4.86 -3.22
N LYS A 175 -14.70 -3.71 -2.99
CA LYS A 175 -14.03 -2.45 -2.65
C LYS A 175 -14.69 -1.77 -1.46
N VAL A 176 -13.88 -1.15 -0.62
CA VAL A 176 -14.35 -0.42 0.56
C VAL A 176 -15.31 0.71 0.22
N MET A 177 -15.12 1.41 -0.89
CA MET A 177 -15.99 2.49 -1.34
C MET A 177 -17.44 2.03 -1.51
N TYR A 178 -17.67 0.80 -1.95
CA TYR A 178 -19.03 0.25 -2.07
C TYR A 178 -19.70 0.06 -0.71
N CYS A 179 -18.94 -0.25 0.35
CA CYS A 179 -19.47 -0.30 1.72
C CYS A 179 -20.04 1.06 2.13
N PHE A 180 -19.30 2.15 1.87
CA PHE A 180 -19.74 3.51 2.19
C PHE A 180 -20.94 3.96 1.36
N ASP A 181 -20.98 3.60 0.06
CA ASP A 181 -22.13 3.88 -0.80
C ASP A 181 -23.39 3.16 -0.30
N GLU A 182 -23.29 1.89 0.08
CA GLU A 182 -24.41 1.10 0.58
C GLU A 182 -24.89 1.59 1.96
N LEU A 183 -23.96 1.99 2.85
CA LEU A 183 -24.32 2.60 4.12
C LEU A 183 -25.05 3.94 3.91
N LYS A 184 -24.55 4.77 3.01
CA LYS A 184 -25.18 6.08 2.66
C LYS A 184 -26.60 5.90 2.11
N LEU A 185 -26.83 4.81 1.37
CA LEU A 185 -28.14 4.47 0.80
C LEU A 185 -29.07 3.74 1.79
N GLY A 186 -28.59 3.45 3.01
CA GLY A 186 -29.35 2.73 4.04
C GLY A 186 -29.62 1.26 3.69
N ARG A 187 -28.77 0.63 2.88
CA ARG A 187 -28.88 -0.79 2.49
C ARG A 187 -28.07 -1.71 3.38
N VAL A 188 -27.18 -1.15 4.16
CA VAL A 188 -26.46 -1.79 5.27
C VAL A 188 -26.57 -0.90 6.50
N ASP A 189 -26.39 -1.49 7.67
CA ASP A 189 -26.54 -0.80 8.95
C ASP A 189 -25.22 -0.26 9.48
N VAL A 190 -24.13 -0.99 9.19
CA VAL A 190 -22.80 -0.78 9.79
C VAL A 190 -21.71 -1.06 8.76
N ILE A 191 -20.58 -0.35 8.87
CA ILE A 191 -19.33 -0.72 8.19
C ILE A 191 -18.27 -1.07 9.26
N VAL A 192 -17.46 -2.11 9.00
CA VAL A 192 -16.19 -2.36 9.69
C VAL A 192 -15.07 -2.25 8.67
N THR A 193 -14.08 -1.39 8.94
CA THR A 193 -12.97 -1.09 8.04
C THR A 193 -11.78 -0.51 8.79
N ASP A 194 -10.67 -0.25 8.12
CA ASP A 194 -9.51 0.44 8.67
C ASP A 194 -9.86 1.84 9.17
N LEU A 195 -9.33 2.22 10.33
CA LEU A 195 -9.56 3.55 10.92
C LEU A 195 -9.09 4.67 10.00
N LEU A 196 -7.94 4.49 9.33
CA LEU A 196 -7.40 5.52 8.43
C LEU A 196 -8.35 5.81 7.26
N VAL A 197 -8.97 4.77 6.71
CA VAL A 197 -9.99 4.90 5.67
C VAL A 197 -11.28 5.47 6.24
N ALA A 198 -11.76 4.95 7.36
CA ALA A 198 -12.96 5.47 8.02
C ALA A 198 -12.83 6.97 8.32
N TYR A 199 -11.65 7.41 8.77
CA TYR A 199 -11.38 8.81 9.08
C TYR A 199 -11.51 9.71 7.84
N ASP A 200 -11.00 9.27 6.68
CA ASP A 200 -11.10 10.03 5.43
C ASP A 200 -12.56 10.28 5.03
N TYR A 201 -13.42 9.27 5.17
CA TYR A 201 -14.86 9.40 4.88
C TYR A 201 -15.63 10.22 5.94
N VAL A 202 -15.16 10.26 7.18
CA VAL A 202 -15.85 10.97 8.29
C VAL A 202 -15.38 12.42 8.44
N ALA A 203 -14.15 12.74 8.08
CA ALA A 203 -13.52 14.05 8.28
C ALA A 203 -14.22 15.24 7.56
N PRO A 204 -14.81 15.10 6.35
CA PRO A 204 -15.54 16.20 5.73
C PRO A 204 -16.66 16.72 6.62
N ALA A 205 -16.78 18.05 6.72
CA ALA A 205 -17.75 18.69 7.62
C ALA A 205 -19.22 18.32 7.33
N ASP A 206 -19.52 17.97 6.08
CA ASP A 206 -20.84 17.54 5.61
C ASP A 206 -20.95 16.01 5.50
N SER A 207 -19.96 15.27 5.97
CA SER A 207 -20.00 13.81 5.98
C SER A 207 -21.23 13.30 6.72
N PRO A 208 -21.97 12.34 6.15
CA PRO A 208 -23.09 11.70 6.83
C PRO A 208 -22.66 10.59 7.80
N PHE A 209 -21.35 10.27 7.87
CA PHE A 209 -20.82 9.15 8.62
C PHE A 209 -20.25 9.56 9.97
N GLU A 210 -20.25 8.64 10.92
CA GLU A 210 -19.58 8.75 12.22
C GLU A 210 -18.88 7.44 12.62
N ILE A 211 -17.68 7.56 13.21
CA ILE A 211 -16.98 6.43 13.81
C ILE A 211 -17.53 6.28 15.23
N VAL A 212 -18.00 5.08 15.57
CA VAL A 212 -18.59 4.77 16.88
C VAL A 212 -17.77 3.80 17.73
N TRP A 213 -16.78 3.16 17.11
CA TRP A 213 -15.86 2.23 17.78
C TRP A 213 -14.54 2.16 17.02
N THR A 214 -13.48 1.86 17.77
CA THR A 214 -12.17 1.47 17.25
C THR A 214 -11.68 0.24 17.99
N SER A 215 -11.00 -0.66 17.29
CA SER A 215 -10.41 -1.84 17.91
C SER A 215 -9.37 -1.43 18.96
N PRO A 216 -9.31 -2.11 20.12
CA PRO A 216 -8.22 -1.94 21.07
C PRO A 216 -6.90 -2.56 20.58
N GLU A 217 -6.94 -3.38 19.55
CA GLU A 217 -5.76 -4.02 18.95
C GLU A 217 -5.22 -3.15 17.82
N ASP A 218 -3.92 -2.83 17.90
CA ASP A 218 -3.24 -2.11 16.84
C ASP A 218 -2.92 -3.04 15.68
N GLU A 219 -3.10 -2.54 14.47
CA GLU A 219 -2.59 -3.13 13.25
C GLU A 219 -1.37 -2.34 12.76
N LYS A 220 -0.46 -3.03 12.09
CA LYS A 220 0.70 -2.39 11.46
C LYS A 220 0.75 -2.78 10.00
N PHE A 221 0.82 -1.80 9.10
CA PHE A 221 0.98 -2.07 7.68
C PHE A 221 2.44 -2.24 7.31
N GLY A 222 2.69 -3.20 6.44
CA GLY A 222 4.01 -3.51 5.89
C GLY A 222 3.95 -3.76 4.39
N ILE A 223 5.09 -3.57 3.74
CA ILE A 223 5.24 -3.89 2.33
C ILE A 223 5.43 -5.41 2.21
N CYS A 224 4.58 -6.05 1.39
CA CYS A 224 4.56 -7.49 1.23
C CYS A 224 5.34 -7.92 -0.04
N MET A 225 6.20 -8.89 0.09
CA MET A 225 6.98 -9.48 -1.00
C MET A 225 6.77 -10.99 -1.07
N LYS A 226 7.03 -11.56 -2.24
CA LYS A 226 7.05 -13.02 -2.41
C LYS A 226 7.93 -13.67 -1.35
N LYS A 227 7.48 -14.80 -0.81
CA LYS A 227 8.23 -15.57 0.19
C LYS A 227 9.62 -15.95 -0.30
N GLY A 228 10.64 -15.70 0.53
CA GLY A 228 12.04 -15.98 0.22
C GLY A 228 12.73 -14.89 -0.61
N ASN A 229 12.07 -13.77 -0.92
CA ASN A 229 12.73 -12.62 -1.56
C ASN A 229 13.40 -11.71 -0.50
N ASP A 230 14.36 -12.30 0.25
CA ASP A 230 15.03 -11.66 1.37
C ASP A 230 15.87 -10.45 0.94
N ALA A 231 16.46 -10.53 -0.25
CA ALA A 231 17.29 -9.44 -0.77
C ALA A 231 16.47 -8.15 -1.04
N LEU A 232 15.28 -8.27 -1.62
CA LEU A 232 14.39 -7.13 -1.82
C LEU A 232 13.82 -6.63 -0.50
N THR A 233 13.46 -7.55 0.40
CA THR A 233 12.97 -7.23 1.75
C THR A 233 13.97 -6.36 2.51
N GLU A 234 15.25 -6.76 2.49
CA GLU A 234 16.31 -6.02 3.16
C GLU A 234 16.55 -4.64 2.49
N ALA A 235 16.57 -4.59 1.17
CA ALA A 235 16.75 -3.33 0.45
C ALA A 235 15.61 -2.33 0.74
N ILE A 236 14.37 -2.79 0.82
CA ILE A 236 13.21 -1.97 1.22
C ILE A 236 13.34 -1.53 2.69
N ASN A 237 13.77 -2.40 3.60
CA ASN A 237 13.96 -2.06 5.00
C ASN A 237 15.03 -0.98 5.20
N VAL A 238 16.15 -1.08 4.47
CA VAL A 238 17.20 -0.04 4.48
C VAL A 238 16.66 1.30 3.96
N ALA A 239 15.85 1.28 2.90
CA ALA A 239 15.21 2.49 2.38
C ALA A 239 14.21 3.09 3.39
N LEU A 240 13.38 2.26 4.03
CA LEU A 240 12.44 2.69 5.07
C LEU A 240 13.17 3.32 6.29
N ASP A 241 14.27 2.71 6.74
CA ASP A 241 15.05 3.26 7.86
C ASP A 241 15.63 4.64 7.49
N ALA A 242 16.20 4.78 6.29
CA ALA A 242 16.74 6.04 5.82
C ALA A 242 15.65 7.14 5.69
N LEU A 243 14.45 6.80 5.20
CA LEU A 243 13.32 7.74 5.09
C LEU A 243 12.74 8.12 6.45
N PHE A 244 12.81 7.24 7.43
CA PHE A 244 12.42 7.54 8.80
C PHE A 244 13.43 8.49 9.46
N GLU A 245 14.73 8.18 9.34
CA GLU A 245 15.82 8.96 9.94
C GLU A 245 15.93 10.38 9.35
N ASP A 246 15.71 10.55 8.05
CA ASP A 246 15.78 11.88 7.41
C ASP A 246 14.47 12.68 7.49
N GLY A 247 13.42 12.11 8.10
CA GLY A 247 12.14 12.77 8.35
C GLY A 247 11.17 12.76 7.14
N THR A 248 11.53 12.13 6.03
CA THR A 248 10.66 12.05 4.84
C THR A 248 9.34 11.35 5.13
N MET A 249 9.38 10.21 5.88
CA MET A 249 8.15 9.50 6.28
C MET A 249 7.22 10.39 7.10
N HIS A 250 7.75 11.16 8.06
CA HIS A 250 6.99 12.10 8.88
C HIS A 250 6.35 13.20 8.02
N ALA A 251 7.11 13.76 7.08
CA ALA A 251 6.59 14.81 6.19
C ALA A 251 5.45 14.30 5.28
N ILE A 252 5.54 13.04 4.81
CA ILE A 252 4.46 12.42 4.03
C ILE A 252 3.23 12.18 4.93
N SER A 253 3.43 11.69 6.16
CA SER A 253 2.35 11.47 7.12
C SER A 253 1.62 12.78 7.46
N ASP A 254 2.38 13.82 7.81
CA ASP A 254 1.81 15.16 8.09
C ASP A 254 1.05 15.73 6.90
N LYS A 255 1.58 15.57 5.68
CA LYS A 255 0.94 16.04 4.45
C LYS A 255 -0.41 15.38 4.19
N ILE A 256 -0.52 14.08 4.42
CA ILE A 256 -1.70 13.28 4.07
C ILE A 256 -2.72 13.24 5.22
N PHE A 257 -2.25 13.01 6.44
CA PHE A 257 -3.12 12.79 7.61
C PHE A 257 -3.21 13.99 8.54
N GLY A 258 -2.33 14.99 8.38
CA GLY A 258 -2.23 16.10 9.33
C GLY A 258 -1.64 15.70 10.68
N MET A 259 -1.05 14.53 10.80
CA MET A 259 -0.45 14.00 12.02
C MET A 259 0.62 12.93 11.74
N ASP A 260 1.46 12.65 12.74
CA ASP A 260 2.47 11.60 12.67
C ASP A 260 1.88 10.22 13.02
N LEU A 261 1.71 9.37 12.02
CA LEU A 261 1.28 7.98 12.15
C LEU A 261 2.41 6.97 11.94
N VAL A 262 3.61 7.45 11.59
CA VAL A 262 4.76 6.58 11.29
C VAL A 262 5.58 6.25 12.53
N SER A 263 5.67 7.17 13.49
CA SER A 263 6.41 6.93 14.75
C SER A 263 5.84 5.78 15.57
N ALA A 264 4.51 5.63 15.63
CA ALA A 264 3.84 4.54 16.34
C ALA A 264 4.13 3.17 15.71
N ALA A 265 4.27 3.11 14.38
CA ALA A 265 4.60 1.88 13.68
C ALA A 265 6.00 1.34 14.00
N ARG A 266 6.91 2.22 14.44
CA ARG A 266 8.33 1.90 14.71
C ARG A 266 8.61 1.56 16.18
N GLN A 267 7.62 1.66 17.05
CA GLN A 267 7.70 1.23 18.46
C GLN A 267 7.33 -0.25 18.58
#